data_b0522993297cefe84d6922acbc5679a1
#
_entry.id   b0522993297cefe84d6922acbc5679a1
#
_cell.length_a   1.000
_cell.length_b   1.000
_cell.length_c   1.000
_cell.angle_alpha   90.00
_cell.angle_beta   90.00
_cell.angle_gamma   90.00
#
_symmetry.space_group_name_H-M   'P 1'
#
loop_
_entity.id
_entity.type
_entity.pdbx_description
1 polymer ?
#
loop_
_entity_poly.entity_id
_entity_poly.type
_entity_poly.pdbx_seq_one_letter_code
_entity_poly.pdbx_strand_id
1 'polypeptide(L)'
;MKDKIFGVLQRVGRSFMLPIALLPVAGLLLGIGSSFTNETMLAAYGLNNVIHPGTLIYTILDVMSQTGNAVFSNLALLFAMGVAIGMARKEKEVAALSGAVAYIIMNTAIQAMINAAGGVEAMPANSTTTMLGITTLQMGVFGGIVVGLGVAALHNKFYKIELPQVLAFFGGTRFVPIISSIVYLVVGIACSTSGRWCKAALLRWAHWCWLPAMQAPLSTACWSVH
;
A
#
# COMPACT_ATOMS: atom_id res chain seq x y z
N MET A 1 18.08 -25.57 1.23
CA MET A 1 17.50 -24.42 0.49
C MET A 1 16.11 -24.08 1.03
N LYS A 2 15.26 -25.09 1.30
CA LYS A 2 13.89 -24.92 1.85
C LYS A 2 13.88 -24.17 3.18
N ASP A 3 14.78 -24.49 4.11
CA ASP A 3 14.82 -23.87 5.45
C ASP A 3 15.16 -22.38 5.42
N LYS A 4 15.99 -21.93 4.45
CA LYS A 4 16.30 -20.50 4.25
C LYS A 4 15.09 -19.72 3.75
N ILE A 5 14.33 -20.30 2.82
CA ILE A 5 13.10 -19.69 2.29
C ILE A 5 12.04 -19.61 3.37
N PHE A 6 11.85 -20.69 4.13
CA PHE A 6 10.90 -20.73 5.26
C PHE A 6 11.24 -19.68 6.34
N GLY A 7 12.52 -19.55 6.69
CA GLY A 7 12.97 -18.53 7.65
C GLY A 7 12.78 -17.10 7.17
N VAL A 8 12.90 -16.83 5.85
CA VAL A 8 12.59 -15.52 5.28
C VAL A 8 11.09 -15.25 5.34
N LEU A 9 10.26 -16.22 4.93
CA LEU A 9 8.81 -16.10 4.93
C LEU A 9 8.25 -15.84 6.35
N GLN A 10 8.77 -16.55 7.34
CA GLN A 10 8.41 -16.37 8.74
C GLN A 10 8.80 -14.97 9.28
N ARG A 11 9.94 -14.42 8.83
CA ARG A 11 10.40 -13.08 9.20
C ARG A 11 9.54 -12.00 8.54
N VAL A 12 9.17 -12.20 7.26
CA VAL A 12 8.22 -11.34 6.55
C VAL A 12 6.87 -11.33 7.27
N GLY A 13 6.33 -12.50 7.64
CA GLY A 13 5.09 -12.61 8.39
C GLY A 13 5.12 -11.83 9.72
N ARG A 14 6.23 -11.93 10.47
CA ARG A 14 6.42 -11.16 11.70
C ARG A 14 6.48 -9.65 11.45
N SER A 15 6.99 -9.22 10.31
CA SER A 15 7.07 -7.81 9.94
C SER A 15 5.70 -7.16 9.73
N PHE A 16 4.67 -7.95 9.43
CA PHE A 16 3.30 -7.47 9.26
C PHE A 16 2.59 -7.17 10.59
N MET A 17 3.12 -7.63 11.72
CA MET A 17 2.47 -7.39 13.02
C MET A 17 2.33 -5.90 13.34
N LEU A 18 3.34 -5.07 13.00
CA LEU A 18 3.29 -3.63 13.27
C LEU A 18 2.16 -2.92 12.52
N PRO A 19 2.06 -3.00 11.17
CA PRO A 19 0.96 -2.38 10.44
C PRO A 19 -0.41 -2.97 10.80
N ILE A 20 -0.50 -4.29 11.02
CA ILE A 20 -1.75 -4.97 11.35
C ILE A 20 -2.29 -4.53 12.73
N ALA A 21 -1.42 -4.26 13.70
CA ALA A 21 -1.82 -3.81 15.03
C ALA A 21 -2.54 -2.45 15.03
N LEU A 22 -2.34 -1.62 14.00
CA LEU A 22 -3.03 -0.33 13.84
C LEU A 22 -4.45 -0.47 13.26
N LEU A 23 -4.75 -1.56 12.54
CA LEU A 23 -6.02 -1.74 11.84
C LEU A 23 -7.25 -1.74 12.76
N PRO A 24 -7.25 -2.41 13.94
CA PRO A 24 -8.41 -2.36 14.83
C PRO A 24 -8.76 -0.95 15.30
N VAL A 25 -7.73 -0.14 15.63
CA VAL A 25 -7.93 1.25 16.07
C VAL A 25 -8.47 2.10 14.93
N ALA A 26 -7.86 2.01 13.74
CA ALA A 26 -8.33 2.73 12.56
C ALA A 26 -9.75 2.28 12.15
N GLY A 27 -10.04 0.98 12.26
CA GLY A 27 -11.37 0.42 11.99
C GLY A 27 -12.45 0.92 12.94
N LEU A 28 -12.15 1.03 14.24
CA LEU A 28 -13.06 1.61 15.21
C LEU A 28 -13.34 3.09 14.95
N LEU A 29 -12.28 3.87 14.67
CA LEU A 29 -12.43 5.28 14.34
C LEU A 29 -13.28 5.49 13.09
N LEU A 30 -12.98 4.75 12.02
CA LEU A 30 -13.74 4.82 10.78
C LEU A 30 -15.17 4.31 10.98
N GLY A 31 -15.37 3.17 11.65
CA GLY A 31 -16.66 2.53 11.84
C GLY A 31 -17.61 3.38 12.67
N ILE A 32 -17.16 3.87 13.82
CA ILE A 32 -17.98 4.75 14.67
C ILE A 32 -18.23 6.08 13.95
N GLY A 33 -17.18 6.71 13.43
CA GLY A 33 -17.30 7.98 12.74
C GLY A 33 -18.27 7.90 11.56
N SER A 34 -18.09 6.98 10.64
CA SER A 34 -18.91 6.87 9.43
C SER A 34 -20.35 6.42 9.71
N SER A 35 -20.58 5.60 10.75
CA SER A 35 -21.94 5.17 11.10
C SER A 35 -22.81 6.32 11.59
N PHE A 36 -22.23 7.23 12.38
CA PHE A 36 -22.97 8.36 12.95
C PHE A 36 -22.89 9.65 12.11
N THR A 37 -22.19 9.65 10.99
CA THR A 37 -22.21 10.73 9.99
C THR A 37 -23.03 10.36 8.76
N ASN A 38 -23.51 9.12 8.65
CA ASN A 38 -24.32 8.67 7.52
C ASN A 38 -25.77 9.13 7.67
N GLU A 39 -26.26 9.95 6.73
CA GLU A 39 -27.60 10.53 6.74
C GLU A 39 -28.70 9.46 6.79
N THR A 40 -28.52 8.32 6.12
CA THR A 40 -29.52 7.24 6.13
C THR A 40 -29.64 6.58 7.50
N MET A 41 -28.54 6.43 8.21
CA MET A 41 -28.52 5.89 9.57
C MET A 41 -29.12 6.89 10.58
N LEU A 42 -28.76 8.17 10.46
CA LEU A 42 -29.32 9.24 11.30
C LEU A 42 -30.85 9.34 11.15
N ALA A 43 -31.34 9.23 9.92
CA ALA A 43 -32.77 9.22 9.64
C ALA A 43 -33.48 7.99 10.24
N ALA A 44 -32.87 6.80 10.11
CA ALA A 44 -33.44 5.56 10.65
C ALA A 44 -33.55 5.54 12.17
N TYR A 45 -32.61 6.17 12.87
CA TYR A 45 -32.60 6.27 14.33
C TYR A 45 -33.27 7.54 14.88
N GLY A 46 -33.74 8.44 14.02
CA GLY A 46 -34.38 9.71 14.44
C GLY A 46 -33.41 10.71 15.09
N LEU A 47 -32.12 10.55 14.86
CA LEU A 47 -31.08 11.37 15.48
C LEU A 47 -30.75 12.65 14.70
N ASN A 48 -31.42 12.93 13.57
CA ASN A 48 -31.23 14.11 12.75
C ASN A 48 -31.33 15.45 13.50
N ASN A 49 -32.09 15.48 14.59
CA ASN A 49 -32.27 16.70 15.40
C ASN A 49 -31.11 16.93 16.37
N VAL A 50 -30.32 15.91 16.67
CA VAL A 50 -29.20 15.99 17.64
C VAL A 50 -27.87 15.99 16.94
N ILE A 51 -27.73 15.22 15.87
CA ILE A 51 -26.48 15.04 15.10
C ILE A 51 -26.76 15.53 13.67
N HIS A 52 -26.42 16.79 13.40
CA HIS A 52 -26.54 17.38 12.06
C HIS A 52 -25.25 18.13 11.71
N PRO A 53 -24.97 18.38 10.42
CA PRO A 53 -23.84 19.21 10.00
C PRO A 53 -23.89 20.57 10.70
N GLY A 54 -22.78 20.91 11.39
CA GLY A 54 -22.68 22.13 12.21
C GLY A 54 -22.74 21.89 13.73
N THR A 55 -23.11 20.69 14.17
CA THR A 55 -23.07 20.32 15.59
C THR A 55 -21.65 19.86 15.96
N LEU A 56 -21.17 20.21 17.14
CA LEU A 56 -19.84 19.82 17.63
C LEU A 56 -19.68 18.30 17.66
N ILE A 57 -20.74 17.56 18.00
CA ILE A 57 -20.75 16.09 17.98
C ILE A 57 -20.53 15.55 16.57
N TYR A 58 -21.24 16.11 15.58
CA TYR A 58 -21.07 15.72 14.17
C TYR A 58 -19.61 15.96 13.70
N THR A 59 -19.05 17.11 14.03
CA THR A 59 -17.67 17.46 13.67
C THR A 59 -16.65 16.50 14.28
N ILE A 60 -16.81 16.09 15.53
CA ILE A 60 -15.94 15.10 16.18
C ILE A 60 -16.03 13.75 15.48
N LEU A 61 -17.24 13.29 15.20
CA LEU A 61 -17.48 12.02 14.51
C LEU A 61 -16.94 12.02 13.08
N ASP A 62 -17.06 13.13 12.37
CA ASP A 62 -16.52 13.30 11.03
C ASP A 62 -14.97 13.30 11.05
N VAL A 63 -14.35 13.98 12.00
CA VAL A 63 -12.89 13.92 12.20
C VAL A 63 -12.44 12.49 12.51
N MET A 64 -13.17 11.75 13.34
CA MET A 64 -12.86 10.33 13.61
C MET A 64 -12.93 9.49 12.33
N SER A 65 -13.98 9.66 11.52
CA SER A 65 -14.16 8.97 10.25
C SER A 65 -13.03 9.28 9.27
N GLN A 66 -12.71 10.55 9.09
CA GLN A 66 -11.64 10.99 8.19
C GLN A 66 -10.26 10.50 8.65
N THR A 67 -10.00 10.51 9.97
CA THR A 67 -8.74 10.01 10.54
C THR A 67 -8.60 8.50 10.31
N GLY A 68 -9.66 7.73 10.56
CA GLY A 68 -9.67 6.30 10.28
C GLY A 68 -9.44 6.01 8.79
N ASN A 69 -10.12 6.73 7.91
CA ASN A 69 -9.96 6.59 6.46
C ASN A 69 -8.54 6.95 5.99
N ALA A 70 -7.91 7.97 6.59
CA ALA A 70 -6.53 8.35 6.26
C ALA A 70 -5.53 7.22 6.56
N VAL A 71 -5.71 6.47 7.66
CA VAL A 71 -4.88 5.30 7.96
C VAL A 71 -5.05 4.21 6.91
N PHE A 72 -6.29 3.87 6.54
CA PHE A 72 -6.56 2.85 5.51
C PHE A 72 -6.05 3.26 4.14
N SER A 73 -6.21 4.51 3.74
CA SER A 73 -5.72 5.03 2.46
C SER A 73 -4.20 4.96 2.35
N ASN A 74 -3.48 5.09 3.47
CA ASN A 74 -2.02 5.07 3.51
C ASN A 74 -1.45 3.73 4.02
N LEU A 75 -2.27 2.69 4.06
CA LEU A 75 -1.88 1.38 4.59
C LEU A 75 -0.66 0.80 3.89
N ALA A 76 -0.55 0.95 2.57
CA ALA A 76 0.58 0.44 1.80
C ALA A 76 1.92 1.09 2.21
N LEU A 77 1.92 2.38 2.58
CA LEU A 77 3.09 3.06 3.13
C LEU A 77 3.49 2.46 4.49
N LEU A 78 2.51 2.21 5.35
CA LEU A 78 2.75 1.57 6.65
C LEU A 78 3.33 0.17 6.50
N PHE A 79 2.86 -0.60 5.52
CA PHE A 79 3.44 -1.90 5.19
C PHE A 79 4.85 -1.80 4.62
N ALA A 80 5.15 -0.80 3.78
CA ALA A 80 6.50 -0.57 3.26
C ALA A 80 7.49 -0.31 4.40
N MET A 81 7.14 0.56 5.34
CA MET A 81 7.94 0.82 6.54
C MET A 81 8.04 -0.42 7.45
N GLY A 82 6.92 -1.07 7.77
CA GLY A 82 6.88 -2.22 8.66
C GLY A 82 7.70 -3.39 8.16
N VAL A 83 7.64 -3.68 6.86
CA VAL A 83 8.44 -4.74 6.23
C VAL A 83 9.92 -4.37 6.20
N ALA A 84 10.26 -3.11 5.90
CA ALA A 84 11.64 -2.64 5.94
C ALA A 84 12.24 -2.80 7.33
N ILE A 85 11.53 -2.42 8.40
CA ILE A 85 11.93 -2.59 9.81
C ILE A 85 12.12 -4.08 10.15
N GLY A 86 11.15 -4.91 9.79
CA GLY A 86 11.14 -6.31 10.18
C GLY A 86 12.22 -7.15 9.50
N MET A 87 12.62 -6.76 8.28
CA MET A 87 13.64 -7.45 7.49
C MET A 87 15.04 -6.86 7.65
N ALA A 88 15.16 -5.64 8.18
CA ALA A 88 16.45 -5.03 8.48
C ALA A 88 17.15 -5.75 9.62
N ARG A 89 18.49 -5.98 9.46
CA ARG A 89 19.31 -6.69 10.46
C ARG A 89 19.79 -5.76 11.56
N LYS A 90 20.11 -4.53 11.24
CA LYS A 90 20.58 -3.48 12.16
C LYS A 90 19.97 -2.15 11.74
N GLU A 91 19.99 -1.16 12.63
CA GLU A 91 19.53 0.22 12.40
C GLU A 91 18.18 0.28 11.67
N LYS A 92 17.18 -0.30 12.33
CA LYS A 92 15.83 -0.48 11.80
C LYS A 92 15.12 0.82 11.52
N GLU A 93 15.47 1.87 12.25
CA GLU A 93 14.96 3.23 12.09
C GLU A 93 15.34 3.82 10.73
N VAL A 94 16.58 3.60 10.29
CA VAL A 94 17.05 4.02 8.96
C VAL A 94 16.35 3.23 7.85
N ALA A 95 16.13 1.94 8.07
CA ALA A 95 15.38 1.11 7.13
C ALA A 95 13.92 1.57 7.00
N ALA A 96 13.28 1.97 8.12
CA ALA A 96 11.94 2.53 8.12
C ALA A 96 11.84 3.81 7.28
N LEU A 97 12.74 4.76 7.57
CA LEU A 97 12.82 6.02 6.83
C LEU A 97 13.07 5.78 5.34
N SER A 98 14.03 4.91 5.02
CA SER A 98 14.33 4.53 3.63
C SER A 98 13.13 3.89 2.93
N GLY A 99 12.35 3.08 3.66
CA GLY A 99 11.11 2.46 3.15
C GLY A 99 10.05 3.50 2.81
N ALA A 100 9.83 4.48 3.69
CA ALA A 100 8.89 5.57 3.45
C ALA A 100 9.31 6.42 2.24
N VAL A 101 10.56 6.88 2.22
CA VAL A 101 11.10 7.72 1.15
C VAL A 101 11.06 7.00 -0.20
N ALA A 102 11.52 5.74 -0.25
CA ALA A 102 11.50 4.93 -1.46
C ALA A 102 10.08 4.74 -2.00
N TYR A 103 9.11 4.50 -1.12
CA TYR A 103 7.70 4.33 -1.50
C TYR A 103 7.11 5.62 -2.08
N ILE A 104 7.37 6.78 -1.46
CA ILE A 104 6.89 8.08 -1.97
C ILE A 104 7.52 8.38 -3.33
N ILE A 105 8.85 8.22 -3.47
CA ILE A 105 9.57 8.49 -4.72
C ILE A 105 9.07 7.58 -5.85
N MET A 106 8.87 6.30 -5.58
CA MET A 106 8.33 5.37 -6.57
C MET A 106 6.94 5.82 -7.07
N ASN A 107 6.04 6.18 -6.15
CA ASN A 107 4.70 6.62 -6.52
C ASN A 107 4.70 7.96 -7.27
N THR A 108 5.56 8.90 -6.87
CA THR A 108 5.73 10.18 -7.58
C THR A 108 6.29 9.97 -8.98
N ALA A 109 7.25 9.06 -9.16
CA ALA A 109 7.76 8.68 -10.48
C ALA A 109 6.66 8.07 -11.37
N ILE A 110 5.82 7.20 -10.80
CA ILE A 110 4.67 6.63 -11.49
C ILE A 110 3.67 7.73 -11.89
N GLN A 111 3.37 8.68 -11.01
CA GLN A 111 2.50 9.82 -11.31
C GLN A 111 3.04 10.67 -12.47
N ALA A 112 4.33 11.00 -12.44
CA ALA A 112 4.97 11.76 -13.51
C ALA A 112 4.84 11.06 -14.87
N MET A 113 5.00 9.73 -14.87
CA MET A 113 4.84 8.92 -16.09
C MET A 113 3.39 8.81 -16.55
N ILE A 114 2.41 8.74 -15.63
CA ILE A 114 0.98 8.78 -15.96
C ILE A 114 0.64 10.11 -16.63
N ASN A 115 1.12 11.23 -16.06
CA ASN A 115 0.90 12.55 -16.62
C ASN A 115 1.55 12.70 -18.00
N ALA A 116 2.74 12.16 -18.20
CA ALA A 116 3.43 12.15 -19.51
C ALA A 116 2.72 11.27 -20.56
N ALA A 117 1.98 10.25 -20.12
CA ALA A 117 1.24 9.34 -21.00
C ALA A 117 -0.17 9.83 -21.39
N GLY A 118 -0.55 11.05 -21.01
CA GLY A 118 -1.85 11.64 -21.31
C GLY A 118 -2.80 11.78 -20.13
N GLY A 119 -2.28 11.59 -18.90
CA GLY A 119 -3.07 11.75 -17.67
C GLY A 119 -3.87 10.50 -17.27
N VAL A 120 -4.73 10.69 -16.27
CA VAL A 120 -5.56 9.60 -15.71
C VAL A 120 -6.61 9.10 -16.71
N GLU A 121 -7.06 9.98 -17.62
CA GLU A 121 -8.07 9.65 -18.64
C GLU A 121 -7.57 8.64 -19.68
N ALA A 122 -6.26 8.59 -19.91
CA ALA A 122 -5.64 7.61 -20.81
C ALA A 122 -5.45 6.22 -20.17
N MET A 123 -5.74 6.09 -18.87
CA MET A 123 -5.60 4.85 -18.13
C MET A 123 -6.92 4.06 -18.04
N PRO A 124 -6.88 2.73 -18.01
CA PRO A 124 -8.07 1.91 -17.78
C PRO A 124 -8.78 2.30 -16.49
N ALA A 125 -10.11 2.26 -16.49
CA ALA A 125 -10.91 2.52 -15.30
C ALA A 125 -10.46 1.63 -14.13
N ASN A 126 -10.45 2.19 -12.91
CA ASN A 126 -9.98 1.52 -11.69
C ASN A 126 -8.50 1.08 -11.69
N SER A 127 -7.65 1.67 -12.54
CA SER A 127 -6.23 1.33 -12.56
C SER A 127 -5.37 2.24 -11.69
N THR A 128 -5.91 3.37 -11.28
CA THR A 128 -5.24 4.39 -10.48
C THR A 128 -5.91 4.54 -9.13
N THR A 129 -5.13 4.94 -8.15
CA THR A 129 -5.58 5.31 -6.80
C THR A 129 -4.81 6.55 -6.36
N THR A 130 -5.38 7.30 -5.43
CA THR A 130 -4.72 8.47 -4.84
C THR A 130 -4.22 8.12 -3.46
N MET A 131 -2.94 8.37 -3.20
CA MET A 131 -2.28 8.12 -1.93
C MET A 131 -1.39 9.31 -1.58
N LEU A 132 -1.56 9.91 -0.41
CA LEU A 132 -0.87 11.15 0.00
C LEU A 132 -1.01 12.30 -1.01
N GLY A 133 -2.11 12.38 -1.75
CA GLY A 133 -2.30 13.35 -2.83
C GLY A 133 -1.59 13.00 -4.14
N ILE A 134 -0.89 11.87 -4.21
CA ILE A 134 -0.18 11.37 -5.39
C ILE A 134 -1.07 10.37 -6.12
N THR A 135 -1.38 10.61 -7.39
CA THR A 135 -2.09 9.65 -8.23
C THR A 135 -1.13 8.59 -8.73
N THR A 136 -1.37 7.35 -8.35
CA THR A 136 -0.48 6.21 -8.64
C THR A 136 -1.26 5.01 -9.15
N LEU A 137 -0.55 3.98 -9.60
CA LEU A 137 -1.16 2.70 -9.95
C LEU A 137 -1.71 2.01 -8.70
N GLN A 138 -2.90 1.41 -8.82
CA GLN A 138 -3.53 0.67 -7.73
C GLN A 138 -2.79 -0.65 -7.46
N MET A 139 -1.67 -0.55 -6.76
CA MET A 139 -0.89 -1.72 -6.31
C MET A 139 -1.31 -2.19 -4.90
N GLY A 140 -2.06 -1.36 -4.16
CA GLY A 140 -2.50 -1.65 -2.80
C GLY A 140 -1.33 -1.99 -1.86
N VAL A 141 -1.63 -2.78 -0.84
CA VAL A 141 -0.67 -3.22 0.19
C VAL A 141 0.50 -4.02 -0.40
N PHE A 142 0.27 -4.79 -1.48
CA PHE A 142 1.32 -5.56 -2.14
C PHE A 142 2.46 -4.69 -2.67
N GLY A 143 2.14 -3.52 -3.22
CA GLY A 143 3.16 -2.54 -3.63
C GLY A 143 4.04 -2.12 -2.45
N GLY A 144 3.44 -1.83 -1.30
CA GLY A 144 4.16 -1.51 -0.07
C GLY A 144 5.07 -2.64 0.40
N ILE A 145 4.59 -3.89 0.37
CA ILE A 145 5.38 -5.07 0.76
C ILE A 145 6.59 -5.25 -0.15
N VAL A 146 6.42 -5.15 -1.47
CA VAL A 146 7.52 -5.28 -2.45
C VAL A 146 8.56 -4.19 -2.23
N VAL A 147 8.13 -2.95 -2.03
CA VAL A 147 9.04 -1.83 -1.71
C VAL A 147 9.79 -2.10 -0.41
N GLY A 148 9.09 -2.48 0.66
CA GLY A 148 9.71 -2.77 1.95
C GLY A 148 10.76 -3.88 1.88
N LEU A 149 10.48 -4.96 1.15
CA LEU A 149 11.43 -6.06 0.94
C LEU A 149 12.67 -5.61 0.17
N GLY A 150 12.49 -4.85 -0.90
CA GLY A 150 13.59 -4.35 -1.72
C GLY A 150 14.46 -3.35 -0.94
N VAL A 151 13.85 -2.44 -0.18
CA VAL A 151 14.58 -1.50 0.69
C VAL A 151 15.36 -2.25 1.76
N ALA A 152 14.75 -3.26 2.40
CA ALA A 152 15.45 -4.09 3.38
C ALA A 152 16.65 -4.84 2.78
N ALA A 153 16.51 -5.32 1.54
CA ALA A 153 17.63 -5.96 0.82
C ALA A 153 18.76 -4.96 0.54
N LEU A 154 18.44 -3.75 0.06
CA LEU A 154 19.39 -2.66 -0.15
C LEU A 154 20.04 -2.25 1.17
N HIS A 155 19.23 -2.06 2.24
CA HIS A 155 19.73 -1.72 3.56
C HIS A 155 20.74 -2.76 4.07
N ASN A 156 20.38 -4.03 4.05
CA ASN A 156 21.24 -5.12 4.51
C ASN A 156 22.54 -5.27 3.71
N LYS A 157 22.58 -4.78 2.47
CA LYS A 157 23.76 -4.80 1.60
C LYS A 157 24.65 -3.59 1.81
N PHE A 158 24.08 -2.40 1.96
CA PHE A 158 24.79 -1.12 1.89
C PHE A 158 24.98 -0.40 3.24
N TYR A 159 24.41 -0.88 4.36
CA TYR A 159 24.49 -0.20 5.66
C TYR A 159 25.91 -0.05 6.22
N LYS A 160 26.91 -0.80 5.69
CA LYS A 160 28.30 -0.76 6.11
C LYS A 160 29.24 -0.20 5.04
N ILE A 161 28.70 0.44 4.01
CA ILE A 161 29.54 0.93 2.91
C ILE A 161 30.45 2.08 3.39
N GLU A 162 31.73 1.95 3.15
CA GLU A 162 32.72 3.00 3.37
C GLU A 162 32.92 3.74 2.05
N LEU A 163 32.63 5.05 2.05
CA LEU A 163 32.79 5.91 0.89
C LEU A 163 34.14 6.63 0.94
N PRO A 164 34.71 7.05 -0.21
CA PRO A 164 35.92 7.87 -0.25
C PRO A 164 35.78 9.13 0.61
N GLN A 165 36.93 9.69 1.06
CA GLN A 165 36.98 10.84 2.00
C GLN A 165 36.08 12.01 1.60
N VAL A 166 35.94 12.30 0.31
CA VAL A 166 35.08 13.37 -0.21
C VAL A 166 33.60 13.15 0.09
N LEU A 167 33.16 11.90 0.13
CA LEU A 167 31.75 11.51 0.38
C LEU A 167 31.57 10.80 1.73
N ALA A 168 32.58 10.82 2.59
CA ALA A 168 32.57 10.11 3.88
C ALA A 168 31.38 10.51 4.78
N PHE A 169 30.88 11.77 4.67
CA PHE A 169 29.69 12.23 5.38
C PHE A 169 28.42 11.45 5.05
N PHE A 170 28.32 10.95 3.81
CA PHE A 170 27.19 10.14 3.33
C PHE A 170 27.43 8.64 3.51
N GLY A 171 28.55 8.22 4.09
CA GLY A 171 28.89 6.83 4.30
C GLY A 171 28.03 6.13 5.36
N GLY A 172 28.10 4.80 5.37
CA GLY A 172 27.38 3.96 6.31
C GLY A 172 25.87 3.98 6.09
N THR A 173 25.12 4.11 7.17
CA THR A 173 23.64 4.03 7.16
C THR A 173 22.96 5.19 6.44
N ARG A 174 23.59 6.38 6.42
CA ARG A 174 23.07 7.56 5.71
C ARG A 174 23.01 7.37 4.19
N PHE A 175 23.80 6.45 3.65
CA PHE A 175 23.81 6.12 2.24
C PHE A 175 22.56 5.35 1.80
N VAL A 176 21.93 4.59 2.71
CA VAL A 176 20.79 3.72 2.39
C VAL A 176 19.57 4.49 1.87
N PRO A 177 19.09 5.59 2.48
CA PRO A 177 18.01 6.38 1.92
C PRO A 177 18.32 6.91 0.51
N ILE A 178 19.57 7.32 0.27
CA ILE A 178 19.99 7.91 -1.01
C ILE A 178 19.96 6.84 -2.12
N ILE A 179 20.58 5.70 -1.89
CA ILE A 179 20.59 4.61 -2.89
C ILE A 179 19.18 4.06 -3.12
N SER A 180 18.38 3.95 -2.06
CA SER A 180 16.98 3.52 -2.17
C SER A 180 16.17 4.49 -3.03
N SER A 181 16.36 5.80 -2.86
CA SER A 181 15.69 6.82 -3.67
C SER A 181 15.99 6.68 -5.16
N ILE A 182 17.27 6.51 -5.50
CA ILE A 182 17.71 6.36 -6.91
C ILE A 182 17.14 5.06 -7.51
N VAL A 183 17.26 3.95 -6.79
CA VAL A 183 16.76 2.64 -7.27
C VAL A 183 15.25 2.68 -7.46
N TYR A 184 14.50 3.23 -6.50
CA TYR A 184 13.03 3.26 -6.60
C TYR A 184 12.49 4.31 -7.56
N LEU A 185 13.25 5.34 -7.89
CA LEU A 185 12.95 6.22 -9.02
C LEU A 185 12.97 5.43 -10.33
N VAL A 186 14.04 4.64 -10.56
CA VAL A 186 14.16 3.79 -11.76
C VAL A 186 13.07 2.70 -11.77
N VAL A 187 12.80 2.08 -10.63
CA VAL A 187 11.73 1.08 -10.50
C VAL A 187 10.36 1.70 -10.79
N GLY A 188 10.09 2.93 -10.33
CA GLY A 188 8.84 3.64 -10.62
C GLY A 188 8.63 3.88 -12.12
N ILE A 189 9.69 4.33 -12.82
CA ILE A 189 9.68 4.49 -14.28
C ILE A 189 9.45 3.13 -14.96
N ALA A 190 10.16 2.08 -14.54
CA ALA A 190 10.01 0.74 -15.09
C ALA A 190 8.60 0.16 -14.83
N CYS A 191 8.04 0.36 -13.65
CA CYS A 191 6.69 -0.08 -13.31
C CYS A 191 5.61 0.61 -14.13
N SER A 192 5.77 1.89 -14.45
CA SER A 192 4.78 2.60 -15.28
C SER A 192 4.82 2.16 -16.74
N THR A 193 6.00 1.88 -17.28
CA THR A 193 6.15 1.34 -18.64
C THR A 193 5.73 -0.12 -18.72
N SER A 194 6.11 -0.94 -17.72
CA SER A 194 5.72 -2.35 -17.61
C SER A 194 4.30 -2.54 -17.08
N GLY A 195 3.73 -1.58 -16.35
CA GLY A 195 2.38 -1.65 -15.77
C GLY A 195 1.29 -1.82 -16.84
N ARG A 196 1.49 -1.32 -18.04
CA ARG A 196 0.65 -1.60 -19.21
C ARG A 196 0.75 -3.08 -19.62
N TRP A 197 1.92 -3.69 -19.52
CA TRP A 197 2.16 -5.10 -19.84
C TRP A 197 1.84 -6.02 -18.67
N CYS A 198 2.19 -5.63 -17.44
CA CYS A 198 1.94 -6.44 -16.24
C CYS A 198 0.45 -6.56 -15.92
N LYS A 199 -0.36 -5.50 -16.12
CA LYS A 199 -1.82 -5.58 -16.05
C LYS A 199 -2.41 -6.43 -17.17
N ALA A 200 -1.92 -6.27 -18.40
CA ALA A 200 -2.35 -7.12 -19.49
C ALA A 200 -2.00 -8.60 -19.24
N ALA A 201 -0.85 -8.87 -18.64
CA ALA A 201 -0.45 -10.23 -18.26
C ALA A 201 -1.24 -10.75 -17.05
N LEU A 202 -1.46 -9.94 -16.01
CA LEU A 202 -2.28 -10.30 -14.84
C LEU A 202 -3.76 -10.47 -15.19
N LEU A 203 -4.32 -9.61 -16.04
CA LEU A 203 -5.69 -9.74 -16.54
C LEU A 203 -5.81 -10.99 -17.44
N ARG A 204 -4.83 -11.27 -18.29
CA ARG A 204 -4.79 -12.50 -19.08
C ARG A 204 -4.66 -13.73 -18.19
N TRP A 205 -3.85 -13.65 -17.11
CA TRP A 205 -3.70 -14.77 -16.18
C TRP A 205 -4.95 -14.95 -15.30
N ALA A 206 -5.55 -13.89 -14.80
CA ALA A 206 -6.83 -13.91 -14.09
C ALA A 206 -7.96 -14.42 -15.00
N HIS A 207 -8.01 -13.96 -16.24
CA HIS A 207 -8.95 -14.44 -17.25
C HIS A 207 -8.75 -15.93 -17.55
N TRP A 208 -7.52 -16.39 -17.58
CA TRP A 208 -7.21 -17.82 -17.80
C TRP A 208 -7.56 -18.70 -16.57
N CYS A 209 -7.37 -18.20 -15.36
CA CYS A 209 -7.73 -18.93 -14.13
C CYS A 209 -9.22 -18.88 -13.78
N TRP A 210 -9.92 -17.78 -14.14
CA TRP A 210 -11.33 -17.59 -13.76
C TRP A 210 -12.34 -18.01 -14.84
N LEU A 211 -11.99 -17.94 -16.12
CA LEU A 211 -12.91 -18.33 -17.19
C LEU A 211 -13.38 -19.78 -17.12
N PRO A 212 -12.53 -20.79 -16.81
CA PRO A 212 -13.02 -22.15 -16.67
C PRO A 212 -13.96 -22.34 -15.47
N ALA A 213 -13.82 -21.55 -14.42
CA ALA A 213 -14.70 -21.62 -13.24
C ALA A 213 -16.07 -20.96 -13.47
N MET A 214 -16.16 -19.97 -14.37
CA MET A 214 -17.41 -19.29 -14.72
C MET A 214 -18.16 -19.95 -15.88
N GLN A 215 -17.50 -20.78 -16.66
CA GLN A 215 -18.11 -21.56 -17.77
C GLN A 215 -18.50 -22.98 -17.36
N ALA A 216 -18.43 -23.33 -16.07
CA ALA A 216 -19.10 -24.54 -15.61
C ALA A 216 -20.61 -24.37 -15.86
N PRO A 217 -21.22 -25.23 -16.69
CA PRO A 217 -22.60 -25.03 -17.09
C PRO A 217 -23.49 -25.16 -15.86
N LEU A 218 -24.36 -24.17 -15.67
CA LEU A 218 -25.47 -24.17 -14.68
C LEU A 218 -26.49 -25.30 -14.90
N SER A 219 -26.15 -26.30 -15.71
CA SER A 219 -27.04 -27.37 -16.15
C SER A 219 -27.07 -28.62 -15.26
N THR A 220 -26.37 -28.63 -14.09
CA THR A 220 -26.36 -29.80 -13.22
C THR A 220 -26.79 -29.52 -11.76
N ALA A 221 -27.48 -28.42 -11.52
CA ALA A 221 -28.14 -28.19 -10.23
C ALA A 221 -29.69 -28.29 -10.41
N CYS A 222 -30.14 -29.31 -11.11
CA CYS A 222 -31.55 -29.69 -11.00
C CYS A 222 -31.73 -30.53 -9.72
N TRP A 223 -32.12 -29.87 -8.67
CA TRP A 223 -32.61 -30.52 -7.46
C TRP A 223 -33.90 -31.26 -7.80
N SER A 224 -33.82 -32.57 -7.91
CA SER A 224 -35.00 -33.42 -7.79
C SER A 224 -35.43 -33.43 -6.34
N VAL A 225 -36.44 -32.65 -6.05
CA VAL A 225 -37.29 -32.81 -4.84
C VAL A 225 -38.21 -33.96 -5.13
N HIS A 226 -38.07 -35.04 -4.38
CA HIS A 226 -39.11 -35.99 -4.00
C HIS A 226 -38.87 -36.39 -2.55
#